data_7e1aacc5e3c28e875173ff2d10b4eb64
#
_entry.id   7e1aacc5e3c28e875173ff2d10b4eb64
#
_cell.length_a   1.000
_cell.length_b   1.000
_cell.length_c   1.000
_cell.angle_alpha   90.00
_cell.angle_beta   90.00
_cell.angle_gamma   90.00
#
_symmetry.space_group_name_H-M   'P 1'
#
loop_
_entity.id
_entity.type
_entity.pdbx_description
1 polymer ?
#
loop_
_entity_poly.entity_id
_entity_poly.type
_entity_poly.pdbx_seq_one_letter_code
_entity_poly.pdbx_strand_id
1 'polypeptide(L)'
;MQKLTIALACLAVLLTNCKKDKSVPEPEVQAAWSSSAQWGTWTNGGYTLYNNIWGSGAGSQTIWANSYSNWGIWANHPNTGGIKAYPNCTRNVNRALGSLNSLTSSIGVTSPSGGAWTSAFDIWDNNHQHEIMLWMNYTSNSDGSGNIKPISYNWNSAGNPVPVFTNLSVGGATWNVFRGSNGSNNVYSFLRTSKTNNTTVDIRAIANWIRNQGWFGNITVGDVQFGYEITSSYGTNGAGLQWTTNSYSVSFN
;
A
#
# COMPACT_ATOMS: atom_id res chain seq x y z
N MET A 1 -14.98 -80.75 27.36
CA MET A 1 -15.58 -79.48 27.72
C MET A 1 -14.52 -78.38 27.60
N GLN A 2 -14.46 -77.73 26.46
CA GLN A 2 -13.51 -76.64 26.18
C GLN A 2 -14.21 -75.30 26.51
N LYS A 3 -13.63 -74.51 27.40
CA LYS A 3 -14.11 -73.19 27.73
C LYS A 3 -13.51 -72.17 26.76
N LEU A 4 -14.38 -71.52 25.97
CA LEU A 4 -14.04 -70.46 25.04
C LEU A 4 -13.99 -69.14 25.85
N THR A 5 -12.78 -68.51 25.89
CA THR A 5 -12.59 -67.21 26.54
C THR A 5 -12.66 -66.14 25.42
N ILE A 6 -13.68 -65.29 25.45
CA ILE A 6 -13.85 -64.15 24.55
C ILE A 6 -13.07 -62.95 25.15
N ALA A 7 -12.02 -62.53 24.44
CA ALA A 7 -11.29 -61.29 24.76
C ALA A 7 -11.99 -60.12 24.10
N LEU A 8 -12.49 -59.17 24.93
CA LEU A 8 -13.11 -57.92 24.53
C LEU A 8 -12.00 -56.90 24.27
N ALA A 9 -11.73 -56.55 23.02
CA ALA A 9 -10.79 -55.50 22.65
C ALA A 9 -11.50 -54.14 22.72
N CYS A 10 -11.17 -53.32 23.70
CA CYS A 10 -11.59 -51.91 23.78
C CYS A 10 -10.83 -51.06 22.74
N LEU A 11 -11.51 -50.66 21.67
CA LEU A 11 -10.99 -49.71 20.70
C LEU A 11 -11.10 -48.29 21.26
N ALA A 12 -9.98 -47.72 21.77
CA ALA A 12 -9.91 -46.33 22.19
C ALA A 12 -9.89 -45.42 20.98
N VAL A 13 -10.99 -44.75 20.67
CA VAL A 13 -11.07 -43.70 19.65
C VAL A 13 -10.42 -42.43 20.22
N LEU A 14 -9.20 -42.14 19.78
CA LEU A 14 -8.55 -40.85 20.03
C LEU A 14 -9.26 -39.76 19.21
N LEU A 15 -10.16 -39.03 19.86
CA LEU A 15 -10.71 -37.78 19.32
C LEU A 15 -9.60 -36.72 19.33
N THR A 16 -8.90 -36.54 18.22
CA THR A 16 -8.06 -35.37 18.02
C THR A 16 -8.96 -34.13 17.89
N ASN A 17 -9.07 -33.37 18.96
CA ASN A 17 -9.65 -32.04 18.93
C ASN A 17 -8.75 -31.15 18.05
N CYS A 18 -9.09 -31.01 16.77
CA CYS A 18 -8.61 -29.89 15.96
C CYS A 18 -9.09 -28.61 16.64
N LYS A 19 -8.21 -27.92 17.37
CA LYS A 19 -8.46 -26.53 17.75
C LYS A 19 -8.56 -25.75 16.45
N LYS A 20 -9.77 -25.40 16.03
CA LYS A 20 -9.98 -24.32 15.06
C LYS A 20 -9.33 -23.09 15.66
N ASP A 21 -8.25 -22.59 15.06
CA ASP A 21 -7.75 -21.25 15.35
C ASP A 21 -8.93 -20.30 15.28
N LYS A 22 -9.25 -19.68 16.41
CA LYS A 22 -10.27 -18.62 16.44
C LYS A 22 -9.67 -17.45 15.69
N SER A 23 -10.00 -17.34 14.40
CA SER A 23 -9.74 -16.11 13.65
C SER A 23 -10.36 -14.96 14.45
N VAL A 24 -9.55 -13.96 14.79
CA VAL A 24 -10.07 -12.73 15.38
C VAL A 24 -11.08 -12.17 14.36
N PRO A 25 -12.35 -11.94 14.77
CA PRO A 25 -13.33 -11.43 13.84
C PRO A 25 -12.90 -10.08 13.30
N GLU A 26 -13.08 -9.90 12.01
CA GLU A 26 -12.94 -8.62 11.35
C GLU A 26 -13.85 -7.58 12.03
N PRO A 27 -13.36 -6.35 12.30
CA PRO A 27 -14.21 -5.32 12.88
C PRO A 27 -15.40 -5.00 11.97
N GLU A 28 -16.60 -5.02 12.51
CA GLU A 28 -17.79 -4.59 11.78
C GLU A 28 -17.76 -3.07 11.62
N VAL A 29 -17.64 -2.59 10.40
CA VAL A 29 -17.65 -1.16 10.06
C VAL A 29 -18.99 -0.82 9.40
N GLN A 30 -19.78 0.05 10.04
CA GLN A 30 -20.95 0.64 9.38
C GLN A 30 -20.44 1.70 8.39
N ALA A 31 -20.44 1.38 7.11
CA ALA A 31 -20.00 2.25 6.03
C ALA A 31 -21.03 2.25 4.89
N ALA A 32 -20.99 3.27 4.04
CA ALA A 32 -21.85 3.35 2.86
C ALA A 32 -21.55 2.22 1.86
N TRP A 33 -20.30 1.74 1.84
CA TRP A 33 -19.86 0.61 1.03
C TRP A 33 -18.70 -0.12 1.73
N SER A 34 -18.64 -1.43 1.55
CA SER A 34 -17.50 -2.27 1.95
C SER A 34 -17.35 -3.47 1.04
N SER A 35 -16.13 -4.01 0.94
CA SER A 35 -15.84 -5.20 0.15
C SER A 35 -14.59 -5.91 0.66
N SER A 36 -14.69 -7.25 0.78
CA SER A 36 -13.55 -8.15 0.96
C SER A 36 -13.13 -8.84 -0.34
N ALA A 37 -13.81 -8.56 -1.46
CA ALA A 37 -13.45 -9.10 -2.76
C ALA A 37 -12.07 -8.57 -3.18
N GLN A 38 -11.21 -9.46 -3.69
CA GLN A 38 -9.84 -9.15 -4.13
C GLN A 38 -9.76 -7.91 -5.02
N TRP A 39 -10.67 -7.78 -5.97
CA TRP A 39 -10.76 -6.69 -6.93
C TRP A 39 -12.01 -5.83 -6.72
N GLY A 40 -12.50 -5.76 -5.46
CA GLY A 40 -13.64 -4.91 -5.13
C GLY A 40 -13.39 -3.46 -5.46
N THR A 41 -14.34 -2.80 -6.11
CA THR A 41 -14.25 -1.39 -6.51
C THR A 41 -15.51 -0.61 -6.18
N TRP A 42 -15.37 0.69 -5.93
CA TRP A 42 -16.48 1.60 -5.73
C TRP A 42 -16.16 3.00 -6.23
N THR A 43 -17.06 3.61 -6.97
CA THR A 43 -16.90 4.94 -7.52
C THR A 43 -17.77 5.95 -6.79
N ASN A 44 -17.16 7.05 -6.37
CA ASN A 44 -17.83 8.14 -5.66
C ASN A 44 -17.14 9.47 -5.97
N GLY A 45 -17.90 10.53 -6.28
CA GLY A 45 -17.37 11.89 -6.46
C GLY A 45 -16.32 12.04 -7.58
N GLY A 46 -16.32 11.15 -8.57
CA GLY A 46 -15.32 11.13 -9.66
C GLY A 46 -13.98 10.50 -9.27
N TYR A 47 -13.95 9.76 -8.15
CA TYR A 47 -12.84 8.90 -7.72
C TYR A 47 -13.30 7.45 -7.70
N THR A 48 -12.34 6.52 -7.81
CA THR A 48 -12.59 5.09 -7.70
C THR A 48 -11.70 4.49 -6.62
N LEU A 49 -12.32 3.77 -5.68
CA LEU A 49 -11.64 2.99 -4.66
C LEU A 49 -11.42 1.57 -5.17
N TYR A 50 -10.30 0.97 -4.80
CA TYR A 50 -9.89 -0.38 -5.15
C TYR A 50 -9.41 -1.12 -3.91
N ASN A 51 -9.91 -2.34 -3.65
CA ASN A 51 -9.38 -3.21 -2.61
C ASN A 51 -8.00 -3.79 -2.97
N ASN A 52 -7.77 -4.07 -4.23
CA ASN A 52 -6.49 -4.31 -4.91
C ASN A 52 -5.55 -5.26 -4.15
N ILE A 53 -6.01 -6.49 -3.89
CA ILE A 53 -5.23 -7.57 -3.26
C ILE A 53 -4.61 -8.42 -4.37
N TRP A 54 -3.33 -8.22 -4.69
CA TRP A 54 -2.69 -8.89 -5.83
C TRP A 54 -1.49 -9.78 -5.45
N GLY A 55 -0.96 -9.61 -4.24
CA GLY A 55 0.26 -10.29 -3.84
C GLY A 55 0.06 -11.76 -3.49
N SER A 56 1.04 -12.58 -3.83
CA SER A 56 1.04 -14.00 -3.50
C SER A 56 1.01 -14.22 -1.98
N GLY A 57 0.15 -15.14 -1.53
CA GLY A 57 -0.01 -15.47 -0.12
C GLY A 57 -0.63 -14.34 0.71
N ALA A 58 -1.40 -13.45 0.09
CA ALA A 58 -2.16 -12.43 0.82
C ALA A 58 -3.14 -13.09 1.79
N GLY A 59 -3.31 -12.47 2.96
CA GLY A 59 -4.34 -12.81 3.94
C GLY A 59 -5.63 -12.04 3.70
N SER A 60 -6.52 -12.05 4.69
CA SER A 60 -7.80 -11.33 4.63
C SER A 60 -7.58 -9.83 4.62
N GLN A 61 -8.40 -9.14 3.82
CA GLN A 61 -8.47 -7.68 3.77
C GLN A 61 -9.88 -7.25 3.41
N THR A 62 -10.36 -6.18 4.06
CA THR A 62 -11.61 -5.52 3.74
C THR A 62 -11.38 -4.03 3.62
N ILE A 63 -11.86 -3.46 2.53
CA ILE A 63 -11.95 -2.01 2.32
C ILE A 63 -13.37 -1.55 2.65
N TRP A 64 -13.50 -0.38 3.25
CA TRP A 64 -14.76 0.28 3.53
C TRP A 64 -14.69 1.75 3.16
N ALA A 65 -15.82 2.37 2.83
CA ALA A 65 -15.89 3.79 2.48
C ALA A 65 -17.23 4.41 2.84
N ASN A 66 -17.19 5.67 3.33
CA ASN A 66 -18.32 6.58 3.44
C ASN A 66 -18.34 7.56 2.26
N SER A 67 -17.17 7.91 1.73
CA SER A 67 -16.97 8.72 0.54
C SER A 67 -15.58 8.44 -0.03
N TYR A 68 -15.26 9.00 -1.22
CA TYR A 68 -13.92 8.93 -1.80
C TYR A 68 -12.84 9.55 -0.88
N SER A 69 -13.23 10.48 0.00
CA SER A 69 -12.32 11.16 0.90
C SER A 69 -12.33 10.61 2.33
N ASN A 70 -13.27 9.71 2.66
CA ASN A 70 -13.36 9.04 3.96
C ASN A 70 -13.57 7.54 3.77
N TRP A 71 -12.48 6.79 3.92
CA TRP A 71 -12.43 5.35 3.70
C TRP A 71 -11.29 4.73 4.51
N GLY A 72 -11.27 3.43 4.59
CA GLY A 72 -10.21 2.73 5.28
C GLY A 72 -10.16 1.26 4.92
N ILE A 73 -9.19 0.59 5.51
CA ILE A 73 -9.01 -0.85 5.37
C ILE A 73 -8.72 -1.48 6.71
N TRP A 74 -9.10 -2.72 6.82
CA TRP A 74 -8.56 -3.68 7.76
C TRP A 74 -7.84 -4.77 6.96
N ALA A 75 -6.63 -5.18 7.40
CA ALA A 75 -5.88 -6.24 6.74
C ALA A 75 -5.14 -7.11 7.74
N ASN A 76 -5.13 -8.43 7.47
CA ASN A 76 -4.38 -9.42 8.24
C ASN A 76 -3.51 -10.26 7.30
N HIS A 77 -2.47 -9.62 6.76
CA HIS A 77 -1.53 -10.25 5.84
C HIS A 77 -0.38 -10.93 6.58
N PRO A 78 -0.02 -12.17 6.20
CA PRO A 78 1.09 -12.88 6.81
C PRO A 78 2.45 -12.26 6.47
N ASN A 79 3.45 -12.45 7.34
CA ASN A 79 4.83 -12.00 7.11
C ASN A 79 5.62 -13.04 6.28
N THR A 80 5.28 -13.18 5.01
CA THR A 80 5.90 -14.15 4.08
C THR A 80 6.70 -13.48 2.95
N GLY A 81 7.00 -12.18 3.11
CA GLY A 81 7.69 -11.38 2.10
C GLY A 81 6.78 -10.97 0.93
N GLY A 82 7.25 -10.01 0.14
CA GLY A 82 6.52 -9.44 -1.00
C GLY A 82 5.31 -8.60 -0.60
N ILE A 83 4.95 -7.65 -1.46
CA ILE A 83 3.77 -6.81 -1.28
C ILE A 83 2.52 -7.67 -1.45
N LYS A 84 1.52 -7.49 -0.59
CA LYS A 84 0.27 -8.25 -0.57
C LYS A 84 -0.87 -7.51 -1.26
N ALA A 85 -0.93 -6.20 -1.05
CA ALA A 85 -2.01 -5.38 -1.56
C ALA A 85 -1.57 -3.91 -1.66
N TYR A 86 -2.27 -3.16 -2.52
CA TYR A 86 -2.25 -1.70 -2.55
C TYR A 86 -3.69 -1.18 -2.66
N PRO A 87 -4.52 -1.29 -1.60
CA PRO A 87 -5.82 -0.65 -1.56
C PRO A 87 -5.64 0.86 -1.68
N ASN A 88 -6.39 1.47 -2.59
CA ASN A 88 -6.21 2.88 -2.92
C ASN A 88 -7.51 3.56 -3.37
N CYS A 89 -7.46 4.89 -3.39
CA CYS A 89 -8.45 5.75 -4.02
C CYS A 89 -7.78 6.52 -5.15
N THR A 90 -8.32 6.39 -6.35
CA THR A 90 -7.75 6.91 -7.60
C THR A 90 -8.57 8.07 -8.14
N ARG A 91 -7.88 9.14 -8.56
CA ARG A 91 -8.40 10.22 -9.39
C ARG A 91 -7.70 10.22 -10.74
N ASN A 92 -8.44 10.05 -11.83
CA ASN A 92 -7.87 10.19 -13.17
C ASN A 92 -7.74 11.68 -13.52
N VAL A 93 -6.56 12.11 -13.96
CA VAL A 93 -6.21 13.48 -14.35
C VAL A 93 -6.27 13.63 -15.86
N ASN A 94 -5.65 12.70 -16.58
CA ASN A 94 -5.59 12.63 -18.04
C ASN A 94 -5.21 13.96 -18.69
N ARG A 95 -4.09 14.56 -18.27
CA ARG A 95 -3.55 15.83 -18.79
C ARG A 95 -2.06 15.70 -19.07
N ALA A 96 -1.61 16.29 -20.18
CA ALA A 96 -0.18 16.42 -20.45
C ALA A 96 0.49 17.26 -19.34
N LEU A 97 1.60 16.80 -18.80
CA LEU A 97 2.33 17.50 -17.72
C LEU A 97 2.66 18.94 -18.07
N GLY A 98 3.01 19.21 -19.34
CA GLY A 98 3.31 20.55 -19.82
C GLY A 98 2.09 21.48 -19.93
N SER A 99 0.86 20.95 -19.95
CA SER A 99 -0.38 21.74 -20.00
C SER A 99 -0.99 22.00 -18.61
N LEU A 100 -0.50 21.35 -17.56
CA LEU A 100 -0.95 21.59 -16.20
C LEU A 100 -0.38 22.89 -15.65
N ASN A 101 -1.21 23.77 -15.12
CA ASN A 101 -0.77 24.92 -14.32
C ASN A 101 -0.57 24.55 -12.86
N SER A 102 -1.37 23.59 -12.35
CA SER A 102 -1.24 23.02 -11.02
C SER A 102 -1.61 21.54 -11.00
N LEU A 103 -1.02 20.77 -10.10
CA LEU A 103 -1.45 19.44 -9.70
C LEU A 103 -0.99 19.22 -8.27
N THR A 104 -1.93 19.29 -7.33
CA THR A 104 -1.69 19.10 -5.90
C THR A 104 -2.59 18.00 -5.35
N SER A 105 -2.15 17.36 -4.28
CA SER A 105 -2.98 16.42 -3.55
C SER A 105 -2.81 16.60 -2.05
N SER A 106 -3.91 16.43 -1.30
CA SER A 106 -3.95 16.56 0.16
C SER A 106 -4.46 15.27 0.78
N ILE A 107 -3.86 14.90 1.91
CA ILE A 107 -4.28 13.75 2.72
C ILE A 107 -4.35 14.12 4.20
N GLY A 108 -5.24 13.43 4.91
CA GLY A 108 -5.26 13.30 6.36
C GLY A 108 -5.59 11.85 6.69
N VAL A 109 -4.68 11.14 7.34
CA VAL A 109 -4.81 9.70 7.60
C VAL A 109 -4.54 9.33 9.04
N THR A 110 -5.06 8.17 9.46
CA THR A 110 -4.67 7.49 10.69
C THR A 110 -4.01 6.17 10.30
N SER A 111 -2.75 6.00 10.69
CA SER A 111 -1.96 4.81 10.38
C SER A 111 -1.73 3.97 11.63
N PRO A 112 -1.71 2.64 11.53
CA PRO A 112 -1.43 1.76 12.66
C PRO A 112 0.04 1.80 13.05
N SER A 113 0.36 1.26 14.22
CA SER A 113 1.70 0.85 14.62
C SER A 113 1.94 -0.62 14.25
N GLY A 114 3.19 -0.99 13.96
CA GLY A 114 3.59 -2.35 13.59
C GLY A 114 3.37 -2.68 12.11
N GLY A 115 3.62 -3.94 11.76
CA GLY A 115 3.54 -4.41 10.38
C GLY A 115 4.69 -3.97 9.48
N ALA A 116 4.48 -4.11 8.17
CA ALA A 116 5.38 -3.66 7.11
C ALA A 116 4.53 -3.04 5.99
N TRP A 117 4.55 -1.71 5.88
CA TRP A 117 3.68 -0.95 4.98
C TRP A 117 4.21 0.45 4.70
N THR A 118 3.69 1.06 3.63
CA THR A 118 3.79 2.50 3.38
C THR A 118 2.41 3.08 3.03
N SER A 119 2.12 4.30 3.50
CA SER A 119 1.09 5.15 2.93
C SER A 119 1.73 6.02 1.86
N ALA A 120 1.25 5.92 0.64
CA ALA A 120 1.89 6.54 -0.50
C ALA A 120 0.89 7.09 -1.51
N PHE A 121 1.30 8.16 -2.19
CA PHE A 121 0.76 8.44 -3.51
C PHE A 121 1.47 7.55 -4.53
N ASP A 122 0.71 7.14 -5.54
CA ASP A 122 1.20 6.43 -6.70
C ASP A 122 0.64 7.11 -7.95
N ILE A 123 1.54 7.76 -8.69
CA ILE A 123 1.18 8.59 -9.83
C ILE A 123 1.69 7.93 -11.10
N TRP A 124 0.77 7.62 -12.00
CA TRP A 124 1.04 6.94 -13.24
C TRP A 124 0.92 7.87 -14.45
N ASP A 125 1.76 7.65 -15.44
CA ASP A 125 1.46 8.15 -16.77
C ASP A 125 0.42 7.26 -17.48
N ASN A 126 -0.28 7.80 -18.49
CA ASN A 126 -1.35 7.08 -19.18
C ASN A 126 -0.90 5.78 -19.86
N ASN A 127 0.39 5.64 -20.14
CA ASN A 127 0.93 4.45 -20.78
C ASN A 127 1.47 3.41 -19.77
N HIS A 128 1.41 3.71 -18.47
CA HIS A 128 1.97 2.90 -17.40
C HIS A 128 3.47 2.56 -17.58
N GLN A 129 4.23 3.50 -18.17
CA GLN A 129 5.66 3.38 -18.37
C GLN A 129 6.46 4.01 -17.23
N HIS A 130 5.82 4.93 -16.49
CA HIS A 130 6.41 5.70 -15.40
C HIS A 130 5.49 5.71 -14.19
N GLU A 131 6.05 5.33 -13.06
CA GLU A 131 5.42 5.28 -11.74
C GLU A 131 6.18 6.20 -10.79
N ILE A 132 5.50 7.18 -10.19
CA ILE A 132 6.06 8.08 -9.19
C ILE A 132 5.41 7.73 -7.86
N MET A 133 6.18 7.14 -6.95
CA MET A 133 5.73 6.82 -5.60
C MET A 133 6.19 7.89 -4.61
N LEU A 134 5.25 8.52 -3.90
CA LEU A 134 5.57 9.48 -2.85
C LEU A 134 5.19 8.86 -1.50
N TRP A 135 6.17 8.35 -0.77
CA TRP A 135 5.97 7.70 0.53
C TRP A 135 5.84 8.75 1.64
N MET A 136 4.63 8.88 2.19
CA MET A 136 4.30 9.87 3.21
C MET A 136 4.65 9.40 4.62
N ASN A 137 4.21 8.19 4.96
CA ASN A 137 4.52 7.48 6.21
C ASN A 137 4.76 6.00 5.90
N TYR A 138 5.69 5.38 6.61
CA TYR A 138 6.14 4.02 6.30
C TYR A 138 6.88 3.41 7.50
N THR A 139 6.97 2.09 7.55
CA THR A 139 7.55 1.35 8.69
C THR A 139 9.07 1.20 8.64
N SER A 140 9.69 1.44 7.47
CA SER A 140 11.16 1.43 7.30
C SER A 140 11.81 2.79 7.62
N ASN A 141 13.10 2.93 7.34
CA ASN A 141 13.85 4.17 7.49
C ASN A 141 13.84 4.99 6.20
N SER A 142 14.09 6.30 6.30
CA SER A 142 14.09 7.20 5.14
C SER A 142 15.27 6.98 4.18
N ASP A 143 16.32 6.30 4.62
CA ASP A 143 17.44 5.85 3.78
C ASP A 143 17.11 4.59 2.96
N GLY A 144 15.90 4.07 3.05
CA GLY A 144 15.42 2.89 2.37
C GLY A 144 15.75 1.58 3.08
N SER A 145 16.46 1.60 4.20
CA SER A 145 16.71 0.41 5.01
C SER A 145 15.48 0.04 5.84
N GLY A 146 15.35 -1.24 6.21
CA GLY A 146 14.27 -1.71 7.07
C GLY A 146 13.40 -2.79 6.44
N ASN A 147 12.15 -2.91 6.92
CA ASN A 147 11.26 -4.02 6.60
C ASN A 147 10.46 -3.86 5.29
N ILE A 148 10.43 -2.67 4.71
CA ILE A 148 10.01 -2.40 3.33
C ILE A 148 11.10 -1.59 2.65
N LYS A 149 11.26 -1.79 1.35
CA LYS A 149 12.35 -1.18 0.59
C LYS A 149 11.82 -0.62 -0.73
N PRO A 150 12.21 0.63 -1.10
CA PRO A 150 11.86 1.14 -2.42
C PRO A 150 12.60 0.38 -3.52
N ILE A 151 12.02 0.34 -4.70
CA ILE A 151 12.68 -0.20 -5.90
C ILE A 151 13.86 0.70 -6.24
N SER A 152 15.05 0.09 -6.47
CA SER A 152 16.28 0.82 -6.73
C SER A 152 17.17 0.05 -7.70
N TYR A 153 17.89 0.77 -8.57
CA TYR A 153 19.00 0.20 -9.33
C TYR A 153 20.27 0.05 -8.48
N ASN A 154 20.40 0.82 -7.40
CA ASN A 154 21.59 0.87 -6.56
C ASN A 154 21.35 0.19 -5.22
N TRP A 155 22.22 -0.75 -4.87
CA TRP A 155 22.17 -1.50 -3.62
C TRP A 155 23.53 -1.53 -2.96
N ASN A 156 23.59 -1.41 -1.64
CA ASN A 156 24.81 -1.56 -0.88
C ASN A 156 25.07 -3.04 -0.50
N SER A 157 26.24 -3.31 0.07
CA SER A 157 26.64 -4.68 0.47
C SER A 157 25.75 -5.29 1.57
N ALA A 158 25.00 -4.48 2.32
CA ALA A 158 24.04 -4.94 3.32
C ALA A 158 22.65 -5.25 2.72
N GLY A 159 22.50 -5.17 1.39
CA GLY A 159 21.23 -5.42 0.70
C GLY A 159 20.18 -4.35 0.96
N ASN A 160 20.60 -3.10 1.19
CA ASN A 160 19.69 -1.95 1.25
C ASN A 160 19.80 -1.10 -0.01
N PRO A 161 18.68 -0.54 -0.50
CA PRO A 161 18.71 0.37 -1.63
C PRO A 161 19.48 1.65 -1.27
N VAL A 162 20.14 2.23 -2.28
CA VAL A 162 20.92 3.47 -2.10
C VAL A 162 20.20 4.58 -2.86
N PRO A 163 19.86 5.70 -2.20
CA PRO A 163 19.20 6.82 -2.86
C PRO A 163 20.12 7.49 -3.88
N VAL A 164 19.54 7.93 -4.99
CA VAL A 164 20.24 8.73 -6.01
C VAL A 164 20.32 10.21 -5.62
N PHE A 165 19.41 10.68 -4.76
CA PHE A 165 19.45 11.99 -4.10
C PHE A 165 19.04 11.86 -2.65
N THR A 166 19.69 12.62 -1.78
CA THR A 166 19.35 12.72 -0.35
C THR A 166 18.96 14.15 -0.02
N ASN A 167 17.96 14.32 0.87
CA ASN A 167 17.50 15.62 1.34
C ASN A 167 17.07 16.59 0.21
N LEU A 168 16.53 16.07 -0.88
CA LEU A 168 16.01 16.88 -1.98
C LEU A 168 14.76 17.63 -1.52
N SER A 169 14.76 18.96 -1.62
CA SER A 169 13.58 19.79 -1.35
C SER A 169 12.83 20.05 -2.65
N VAL A 170 11.62 19.49 -2.79
CA VAL A 170 10.71 19.71 -3.92
C VAL A 170 9.27 19.39 -3.53
N GLY A 171 8.29 20.06 -4.13
CA GLY A 171 6.86 19.74 -3.95
C GLY A 171 6.35 19.96 -2.52
N GLY A 172 6.99 20.82 -1.72
CA GLY A 172 6.58 21.16 -0.36
C GLY A 172 7.12 20.22 0.71
N ALA A 173 8.09 19.35 0.38
CA ALA A 173 8.72 18.43 1.33
C ALA A 173 10.18 18.15 0.97
N THR A 174 10.85 17.41 1.88
CA THR A 174 12.24 16.94 1.71
C THR A 174 12.24 15.41 1.58
N TRP A 175 13.00 14.90 0.62
CA TRP A 175 12.95 13.52 0.17
C TRP A 175 14.33 12.89 0.02
N ASN A 176 14.41 11.59 0.28
CA ASN A 176 15.40 10.71 -0.29
C ASN A 176 14.80 10.03 -1.51
N VAL A 177 15.49 10.11 -2.65
CA VAL A 177 14.96 9.69 -3.95
C VAL A 177 15.67 8.43 -4.41
N PHE A 178 14.88 7.45 -4.81
CA PHE A 178 15.34 6.19 -5.39
C PHE A 178 14.80 6.07 -6.82
N ARG A 179 15.57 5.41 -7.67
CA ARG A 179 15.20 5.14 -9.05
C ARG A 179 15.47 3.68 -9.37
N GLY A 180 14.48 3.03 -10.00
CA GLY A 180 14.60 1.64 -10.37
C GLY A 180 13.58 1.24 -11.44
N SER A 181 13.40 -0.05 -11.62
CA SER A 181 12.35 -0.64 -12.44
C SER A 181 11.84 -1.91 -11.77
N ASN A 182 10.55 -2.20 -11.92
CA ASN A 182 9.95 -3.48 -11.52
C ASN A 182 9.96 -4.51 -12.67
N GLY A 183 10.61 -4.19 -13.80
CA GLY A 183 10.63 -5.01 -15.01
C GLY A 183 9.58 -4.62 -16.06
N SER A 184 8.51 -3.93 -15.65
CA SER A 184 7.44 -3.46 -16.54
C SER A 184 7.48 -1.96 -16.79
N ASN A 185 7.83 -1.20 -15.76
CA ASN A 185 7.87 0.27 -15.79
C ASN A 185 9.07 0.81 -15.00
N ASN A 186 9.41 2.08 -15.24
CA ASN A 186 10.36 2.83 -14.42
C ASN A 186 9.66 3.32 -13.15
N VAL A 187 10.34 3.20 -12.02
CA VAL A 187 9.82 3.59 -10.70
C VAL A 187 10.71 4.66 -10.09
N TYR A 188 10.08 5.74 -9.62
CA TYR A 188 10.73 6.88 -8.96
C TYR A 188 10.14 7.03 -7.57
N SER A 189 10.83 6.50 -6.54
CA SER A 189 10.33 6.50 -5.16
C SER A 189 10.93 7.65 -4.38
N PHE A 190 10.09 8.53 -3.88
CA PHE A 190 10.42 9.66 -3.03
C PHE A 190 10.00 9.33 -1.60
N LEU A 191 10.97 9.01 -0.74
CA LEU A 191 10.76 8.73 0.67
C LEU A 191 10.89 10.03 1.46
N ARG A 192 9.82 10.47 2.09
CA ARG A 192 9.80 11.68 2.88
C ARG A 192 10.77 11.56 4.07
N THR A 193 11.72 12.50 4.24
CA THR A 193 12.70 12.45 5.34
C THR A 193 12.05 12.70 6.71
N SER A 194 10.93 13.44 6.73
CA SER A 194 10.07 13.63 7.90
C SER A 194 8.70 13.05 7.60
N LYS A 195 8.41 11.86 8.14
CA LYS A 195 7.15 11.15 7.92
C LYS A 195 5.95 11.98 8.39
N THR A 196 4.81 11.85 7.69
CA THR A 196 3.60 12.58 8.04
C THR A 196 2.34 11.81 7.67
N ASN A 197 1.30 12.02 8.45
CA ASN A 197 -0.06 11.55 8.19
C ASN A 197 -1.00 12.65 7.70
N ASN A 198 -0.51 13.89 7.56
CA ASN A 198 -1.33 15.03 7.13
C ASN A 198 -0.46 16.02 6.34
N THR A 199 -0.79 16.24 5.07
CA THR A 199 -0.01 17.12 4.20
C THR A 199 -0.75 17.42 2.89
N THR A 200 -0.29 18.51 2.23
CA THR A 200 -0.52 18.79 0.81
C THR A 200 0.81 18.66 0.07
N VAL A 201 0.82 18.00 -1.07
CA VAL A 201 2.01 17.81 -1.93
C VAL A 201 1.76 18.44 -3.29
N ASP A 202 2.76 19.18 -3.80
CA ASP A 202 2.77 19.64 -5.19
C ASP A 202 3.38 18.55 -6.09
N ILE A 203 2.50 17.70 -6.61
CA ILE A 203 2.85 16.59 -7.51
C ILE A 203 3.43 17.13 -8.82
N ARG A 204 2.92 18.27 -9.34
CA ARG A 204 3.43 18.87 -10.57
C ARG A 204 4.89 19.30 -10.42
N ALA A 205 5.26 19.90 -9.29
CA ALA A 205 6.64 20.29 -9.02
C ALA A 205 7.58 19.07 -9.02
N ILE A 206 7.16 17.96 -8.40
CA ILE A 206 7.92 16.70 -8.37
C ILE A 206 8.04 16.11 -9.78
N ALA A 207 6.95 16.01 -10.54
CA ALA A 207 6.96 15.47 -11.90
C ALA A 207 7.85 16.33 -12.83
N ASN A 208 7.80 17.67 -12.73
CA ASN A 208 8.67 18.56 -13.48
C ASN A 208 10.15 18.40 -13.06
N TRP A 209 10.42 18.18 -11.78
CA TRP A 209 11.78 17.91 -11.32
C TRP A 209 12.32 16.61 -11.96
N ILE A 210 11.54 15.52 -11.99
CA ILE A 210 11.91 14.24 -12.64
C ILE A 210 12.15 14.45 -14.14
N ARG A 211 11.28 15.21 -14.81
CA ARG A 211 11.46 15.57 -16.22
C ARG A 211 12.76 16.35 -16.46
N ASN A 212 13.09 17.30 -15.59
CA ASN A 212 14.32 18.09 -15.67
C ASN A 212 15.58 17.25 -15.41
N GLN A 213 15.48 16.11 -14.74
CA GLN A 213 16.56 15.12 -14.65
C GLN A 213 16.70 14.29 -15.94
N GLY A 214 15.83 14.47 -16.92
CA GLY A 214 15.82 13.66 -18.16
C GLY A 214 15.36 12.21 -17.96
N TRP A 215 14.65 11.91 -16.85
CA TRP A 215 14.21 10.55 -16.55
C TRP A 215 12.95 10.16 -17.33
N PHE A 216 12.15 11.13 -17.73
CA PHE A 216 11.07 11.03 -18.73
C PHE A 216 10.87 12.37 -19.44
N GLY A 217 10.12 12.34 -20.55
CA GLY A 217 9.78 13.53 -21.33
C GLY A 217 8.50 14.23 -20.85
N ASN A 218 7.74 14.77 -21.78
CA ASN A 218 6.43 15.36 -21.50
C ASN A 218 5.36 14.25 -21.49
N ILE A 219 5.21 13.58 -20.35
CA ILE A 219 4.21 12.53 -20.14
C ILE A 219 2.79 13.11 -20.05
N THR A 220 1.78 12.29 -20.30
CA THR A 220 0.39 12.55 -19.89
C THR A 220 0.20 11.92 -18.51
N VAL A 221 -0.04 12.75 -17.49
CA VAL A 221 -0.39 12.26 -16.15
C VAL A 221 -1.74 11.58 -16.25
N GLY A 222 -1.79 10.30 -15.90
CA GLY A 222 -2.98 9.47 -15.88
C GLY A 222 -3.64 9.48 -14.50
N ASP A 223 -3.31 8.51 -13.70
CA ASP A 223 -3.89 8.34 -12.39
C ASP A 223 -3.05 8.98 -11.29
N VAL A 224 -3.73 9.65 -10.38
CA VAL A 224 -3.20 10.03 -9.06
C VAL A 224 -3.93 9.18 -8.03
N GLN A 225 -3.23 8.24 -7.46
CA GLN A 225 -3.72 7.31 -6.45
C GLN A 225 -3.16 7.70 -5.10
N PHE A 226 -3.93 7.47 -4.04
CA PHE A 226 -3.43 7.44 -2.68
C PHE A 226 -3.89 6.17 -2.01
N GLY A 227 -2.98 5.49 -1.33
CA GLY A 227 -3.27 4.21 -0.71
C GLY A 227 -2.22 3.71 0.26
N TYR A 228 -2.34 2.43 0.58
CA TYR A 228 -1.49 1.75 1.54
C TYR A 228 -0.87 0.52 0.88
N GLU A 229 0.43 0.57 0.58
CA GLU A 229 1.14 -0.61 0.11
C GLU A 229 1.51 -1.47 1.31
N ILE A 230 0.96 -2.68 1.37
CA ILE A 230 1.05 -3.56 2.54
C ILE A 230 1.83 -4.82 2.19
N THR A 231 2.92 -5.02 2.89
CA THR A 231 3.70 -6.27 2.85
C THR A 231 3.22 -7.25 3.91
N SER A 232 2.94 -6.79 5.14
CA SER A 232 2.42 -7.66 6.19
C SER A 232 1.77 -6.89 7.34
N SER A 233 0.92 -7.60 8.09
CA SER A 233 0.28 -7.13 9.33
C SER A 233 0.87 -7.84 10.56
N TYR A 234 2.15 -8.22 10.53
CA TYR A 234 2.77 -8.97 11.62
C TYR A 234 2.79 -8.19 12.94
N GLY A 235 2.96 -8.91 14.05
CA GLY A 235 3.01 -8.33 15.39
C GLY A 235 1.63 -8.03 16.01
N THR A 236 0.55 -8.48 15.36
CA THR A 236 -0.84 -8.22 15.80
C THR A 236 -1.51 -9.44 16.44
N ASN A 237 -0.79 -10.57 16.57
CA ASN A 237 -1.36 -11.85 17.03
C ASN A 237 -2.64 -12.27 16.29
N GLY A 238 -2.70 -11.95 14.98
CA GLY A 238 -3.84 -12.25 14.14
C GLY A 238 -4.97 -11.21 14.17
N ALA A 239 -4.86 -10.14 14.97
CA ALA A 239 -5.88 -9.10 15.03
C ALA A 239 -5.95 -8.23 13.76
N GLY A 240 -4.89 -8.26 12.94
CA GLY A 240 -4.78 -7.39 11.76
C GLY A 240 -4.44 -5.96 12.12
N LEU A 241 -4.34 -5.12 11.10
CA LEU A 241 -4.07 -3.70 11.20
C LEU A 241 -5.17 -2.89 10.49
N GLN A 242 -5.40 -1.67 10.98
CA GLN A 242 -6.38 -0.75 10.39
C GLN A 242 -5.69 0.54 9.94
N TRP A 243 -6.07 1.01 8.75
CA TRP A 243 -5.71 2.32 8.21
C TRP A 243 -6.99 3.08 7.89
N THR A 244 -6.99 4.37 8.17
CA THR A 244 -8.12 5.24 7.86
C THR A 244 -7.65 6.47 7.11
N THR A 245 -8.23 6.74 5.96
CA THR A 245 -8.15 8.00 5.25
C THR A 245 -9.30 8.88 5.74
N ASN A 246 -8.97 9.93 6.49
CA ASN A 246 -9.93 10.89 7.05
C ASN A 246 -10.27 12.00 6.04
N SER A 247 -9.31 12.30 5.16
CA SER A 247 -9.49 13.24 4.04
C SER A 247 -8.54 12.88 2.89
N TYR A 248 -9.01 13.06 1.67
CA TYR A 248 -8.23 12.93 0.44
C TYR A 248 -8.81 13.82 -0.65
N SER A 249 -7.94 14.50 -1.38
CA SER A 249 -8.36 15.26 -2.57
C SER A 249 -7.22 15.42 -3.55
N VAL A 250 -7.56 15.51 -4.84
CA VAL A 250 -6.66 15.89 -5.94
C VAL A 250 -7.23 17.12 -6.63
N SER A 251 -6.41 18.15 -6.78
CA SER A 251 -6.77 19.39 -7.47
C SER A 251 -5.80 19.66 -8.61
N PHE A 252 -6.35 19.99 -9.78
CA PHE A 252 -5.54 20.31 -10.99
C PHE A 252 -6.28 21.26 -11.91
N ASN A 253 -5.55 22.05 -12.70
CA ASN A 253 -6.06 22.97 -13.74
C ASN A 253 -5.05 23.16 -14.87
#